data_b430ea8e78a96d3cceb47f72cff1f21a
#
_entry.id   b430ea8e78a96d3cceb47f72cff1f21a
#
_cell.length_a   1.000
_cell.length_b   1.000
_cell.length_c   1.000
_cell.angle_alpha   90.00
_cell.angle_beta   90.00
_cell.angle_gamma   90.00
#
_symmetry.space_group_name_H-M   'P 1'
#
loop_
_entity.id
_entity.type
_entity.pdbx_description
1 polymer ?
#
loop_
_entity_poly.entity_id
_entity_poly.type
_entity_poly.pdbx_seq_one_letter_code
_entity_poly.pdbx_strand_id
1 'polypeptide(L)'
;MQLLLGTAQWGWNTPAAEAFRLLDTWLAAGHRQLDCATNYPINRNPADFRAAEKLLLEYIRAHGLHDLRLTMKVGSLDNLRGPDINLNPSFVLMMGEEYLRLFGQNLQTLMLHWDNRDSASDIRATLQALLTLREQYGLQPGLSGIAHPSAYVAANADLGLDFNIQLKHNVFQSQLSHYDPMRAAGQHRFFAYGINGGGVKLASDYSVDSTYLTRGGQPEQVAGQVQHLRDML
;
A
#
# COMPACT_ATOMS: atom_id res chain seq x y z
N MET A 1 -15.29 -10.23 -2.27
CA MET A 1 -14.01 -9.57 -2.62
C MET A 1 -13.94 -8.26 -1.86
N GLN A 2 -12.79 -7.91 -1.28
CA GLN A 2 -12.60 -6.65 -0.57
C GLN A 2 -11.78 -5.71 -1.45
N LEU A 3 -12.26 -4.49 -1.65
CA LEU A 3 -11.60 -3.47 -2.45
C LEU A 3 -11.04 -2.37 -1.55
N LEU A 4 -9.86 -1.84 -1.90
CA LEU A 4 -9.24 -0.68 -1.26
C LEU A 4 -9.05 0.41 -2.31
N LEU A 5 -9.46 1.64 -2.02
CA LEU A 5 -9.17 2.79 -2.86
C LEU A 5 -7.78 3.32 -2.54
N GLY A 6 -6.87 3.24 -3.51
CA GLY A 6 -5.50 3.73 -3.38
C GLY A 6 -5.36 5.21 -3.69
N THR A 7 -4.52 5.91 -2.94
CA THR A 7 -4.33 7.37 -3.04
C THR A 7 -2.98 7.78 -3.63
N ALA A 8 -2.22 6.85 -4.22
CA ALA A 8 -0.84 7.08 -4.66
C ALA A 8 -0.64 8.21 -5.71
N GLN A 9 -1.72 8.68 -6.32
CA GLN A 9 -1.69 9.73 -7.34
C GLN A 9 -2.40 11.02 -6.92
N TRP A 10 -2.95 11.08 -5.71
CA TRP A 10 -3.70 12.22 -5.22
C TRP A 10 -2.79 13.41 -4.94
N GLY A 11 -3.20 14.59 -5.41
CA GLY A 11 -2.35 15.78 -5.39
C GLY A 11 -1.34 15.85 -6.54
N TRP A 12 -1.42 14.91 -7.48
CA TRP A 12 -0.61 14.87 -8.70
C TRP A 12 -1.50 14.64 -9.95
N ASN A 13 -1.61 13.37 -10.41
CA ASN A 13 -2.46 13.02 -11.56
C ASN A 13 -3.95 13.03 -11.21
N THR A 14 -4.28 13.02 -9.93
CA THR A 14 -5.64 13.14 -9.41
C THR A 14 -5.71 14.42 -8.55
N PRO A 15 -6.16 15.54 -9.11
CA PRO A 15 -6.35 16.80 -8.36
C PRO A 15 -7.34 16.64 -7.20
N ALA A 16 -7.28 17.56 -6.21
CA ALA A 16 -8.11 17.50 -5.01
C ALA A 16 -9.60 17.33 -5.29
N ALA A 17 -10.16 18.12 -6.22
CA ALA A 17 -11.58 18.04 -6.56
C ALA A 17 -11.98 16.66 -7.15
N GLU A 18 -11.09 16.03 -7.92
CA GLU A 18 -11.34 14.70 -8.44
C GLU A 18 -11.18 13.61 -7.36
N ALA A 19 -10.18 13.74 -6.48
CA ALA A 19 -10.01 12.85 -5.34
C ALA A 19 -11.25 12.86 -4.43
N PHE A 20 -11.84 14.03 -4.19
CA PHE A 20 -13.04 14.17 -3.37
C PHE A 20 -14.26 13.55 -4.06
N ARG A 21 -14.44 13.79 -5.36
CA ARG A 21 -15.51 13.14 -6.13
C ARG A 21 -15.37 11.61 -6.16
N LEU A 22 -14.15 11.09 -6.24
CA LEU A 22 -13.89 9.65 -6.13
C LEU A 22 -14.28 9.12 -4.74
N LEU A 23 -13.98 9.86 -3.67
CA LEU A 23 -14.41 9.50 -2.30
C LEU A 23 -15.92 9.51 -2.18
N ASP A 24 -16.61 10.54 -2.68
CA ASP A 24 -18.08 10.59 -2.68
C ASP A 24 -18.68 9.34 -3.33
N THR A 25 -18.18 8.99 -4.52
CA THR A 25 -18.64 7.81 -5.26
C THR A 25 -18.32 6.51 -4.49
N TRP A 26 -17.12 6.41 -3.92
CA TRP A 26 -16.65 5.26 -3.16
C TRP A 26 -17.50 4.99 -1.92
N LEU A 27 -17.78 6.05 -1.18
CA LEU A 27 -18.59 6.00 0.04
C LEU A 27 -20.07 5.74 -0.27
N ALA A 28 -20.61 6.37 -1.33
CA ALA A 28 -21.98 6.13 -1.79
C ALA A 28 -22.20 4.66 -2.22
N ALA A 29 -21.17 4.03 -2.78
CA ALA A 29 -21.17 2.60 -3.11
C ALA A 29 -21.02 1.66 -1.88
N GLY A 30 -20.97 2.21 -0.66
CA GLY A 30 -20.86 1.46 0.59
C GLY A 30 -19.45 1.01 0.95
N HIS A 31 -18.43 1.42 0.20
CA HIS A 31 -17.04 1.10 0.50
C HIS A 31 -16.46 2.01 1.58
N ARG A 32 -15.50 1.48 2.38
CA ARG A 32 -14.87 2.22 3.48
C ARG A 32 -13.35 2.04 3.53
N GLN A 33 -12.77 1.11 2.78
CA GLN A 33 -11.34 0.81 2.81
C GLN A 33 -10.56 1.77 1.93
N LEU A 34 -9.52 2.38 2.52
CA LEU A 34 -8.62 3.32 1.86
C LEU A 34 -7.16 2.93 2.12
N ASP A 35 -6.30 3.23 1.16
CA ASP A 35 -4.87 2.99 1.24
C ASP A 35 -4.09 4.28 0.95
N CYS A 36 -3.25 4.69 1.90
CA CYS A 36 -2.41 5.86 1.80
C CYS A 36 -0.98 5.57 2.31
N ALA A 37 -0.06 6.49 2.07
CA ALA A 37 1.30 6.41 2.58
C ALA A 37 1.90 7.80 2.78
N THR A 38 2.92 7.91 3.65
CA THR A 38 3.67 9.16 3.86
C THR A 38 4.26 9.71 2.56
N ASN A 39 4.75 8.85 1.68
CA ASN A 39 5.42 9.24 0.44
C ASN A 39 4.48 9.43 -0.77
N TYR A 40 3.18 9.56 -0.54
CA TYR A 40 2.23 9.82 -1.62
C TYR A 40 1.99 11.34 -1.82
N PRO A 41 1.92 11.79 -3.07
CA PRO A 41 2.01 11.07 -4.34
C PRO A 41 3.42 10.60 -4.69
N ILE A 42 3.49 9.61 -5.58
CA ILE A 42 4.75 8.98 -6.05
C ILE A 42 5.38 9.73 -7.24
N ASN A 43 5.24 11.05 -7.28
CA ASN A 43 5.60 11.91 -8.41
C ASN A 43 7.05 12.41 -8.43
N ARG A 44 7.85 12.06 -7.43
CA ARG A 44 9.23 12.52 -7.25
C ARG A 44 9.38 14.05 -7.09
N ASN A 45 8.35 14.72 -6.65
CA ASN A 45 8.41 16.14 -6.30
C ASN A 45 8.39 16.30 -4.77
N PRO A 46 9.48 16.73 -4.12
CA PRO A 46 9.54 16.87 -2.67
C PRO A 46 8.49 17.83 -2.10
N ALA A 47 8.08 18.84 -2.87
CA ALA A 47 7.06 19.80 -2.44
C ALA A 47 5.68 19.14 -2.20
N ASP A 48 5.42 18.01 -2.84
CA ASP A 48 4.17 17.28 -2.74
C ASP A 48 4.21 16.15 -1.69
N PHE A 49 5.32 15.99 -0.97
CA PHE A 49 5.44 14.98 0.08
C PHE A 49 4.28 15.06 1.08
N ARG A 50 3.61 13.94 1.34
CA ARG A 50 2.41 13.83 2.17
C ARG A 50 1.15 14.55 1.61
N ALA A 51 1.13 14.97 0.35
CA ALA A 51 -0.04 15.70 -0.19
C ALA A 51 -1.30 14.81 -0.23
N ALA A 52 -1.18 13.54 -0.59
CA ALA A 52 -2.32 12.62 -0.59
C ALA A 52 -2.93 12.43 0.81
N GLU A 53 -2.09 12.35 1.84
CA GLU A 53 -2.49 12.27 3.25
C GLU A 53 -3.24 13.53 3.69
N LYS A 54 -2.74 14.72 3.32
CA LYS A 54 -3.38 16.00 3.63
C LYS A 54 -4.77 16.11 3.01
N LEU A 55 -4.91 15.73 1.73
CA LEU A 55 -6.20 15.72 1.04
C LEU A 55 -7.19 14.76 1.70
N LEU A 56 -6.73 13.58 2.06
CA LEU A 56 -7.57 12.60 2.75
C LEU A 56 -8.03 13.12 4.13
N LEU A 57 -7.13 13.72 4.88
CA LEU A 57 -7.44 14.30 6.20
C LEU A 57 -8.44 15.48 6.08
N GLU A 58 -8.25 16.34 5.08
CA GLU A 58 -9.16 17.44 4.78
C GLU A 58 -10.59 16.93 4.52
N TYR A 59 -10.70 15.93 3.65
CA TYR A 59 -11.99 15.33 3.32
C TYR A 59 -12.66 14.68 4.55
N ILE A 60 -11.91 13.88 5.32
CA ILE A 60 -12.41 13.25 6.55
C ILE A 60 -12.96 14.27 7.53
N ARG A 61 -12.24 15.37 7.74
CA ARG A 61 -12.65 16.45 8.67
C ARG A 61 -13.87 17.21 8.17
N ALA A 62 -13.90 17.54 6.87
CA ALA A 62 -15.01 18.27 6.26
C ALA A 62 -16.34 17.51 6.35
N HIS A 63 -16.29 16.17 6.30
CA HIS A 63 -17.48 15.31 6.32
C HIS A 63 -17.72 14.62 7.67
N GLY A 64 -16.87 14.85 8.68
CA GLY A 64 -17.01 14.25 10.00
C GLY A 64 -16.98 12.71 9.98
N LEU A 65 -16.13 12.10 9.14
CA LEU A 65 -16.13 10.65 8.95
C LEU A 65 -15.41 9.93 10.09
N HIS A 66 -16.02 8.85 10.58
CA HIS A 66 -15.52 8.06 11.69
C HIS A 66 -15.57 6.54 11.44
N ASP A 67 -16.03 6.10 10.27
CA ASP A 67 -16.27 4.70 9.93
C ASP A 67 -15.39 4.17 8.79
N LEU A 68 -14.36 4.94 8.42
CA LEU A 68 -13.39 4.49 7.42
C LEU A 68 -12.47 3.39 7.97
N ARG A 69 -11.85 2.65 7.06
CA ARG A 69 -10.84 1.64 7.35
C ARG A 69 -9.57 1.99 6.59
N LEU A 70 -8.80 2.88 7.21
CA LEU A 70 -7.62 3.46 6.60
C LEU A 70 -6.39 2.59 6.89
N THR A 71 -5.66 2.26 5.83
CA THR A 71 -4.28 1.76 5.89
C THR A 71 -3.32 2.91 5.63
N MET A 72 -2.43 3.17 6.58
CA MET A 72 -1.32 4.13 6.42
C MET A 72 0.01 3.40 6.35
N LYS A 73 0.82 3.73 5.34
CA LYS A 73 2.17 3.16 5.18
C LYS A 73 3.23 4.16 5.62
N VAL A 74 4.21 3.68 6.38
CA VAL A 74 5.31 4.47 6.95
C VAL A 74 6.66 3.85 6.62
N GLY A 75 7.70 4.67 6.65
CA GLY A 75 9.07 4.25 6.41
C GLY A 75 9.80 5.17 5.46
N SER A 76 9.23 5.47 4.30
CA SER A 76 9.85 6.41 3.35
C SER A 76 9.86 7.83 3.90
N LEU A 77 11.04 8.46 3.88
CA LEU A 77 11.26 9.82 4.38
C LEU A 77 11.04 10.90 3.32
N ASP A 78 10.89 10.48 2.05
CA ASP A 78 10.58 11.34 0.92
C ASP A 78 9.69 10.60 -0.11
N ASN A 79 9.34 11.30 -1.19
CA ASN A 79 8.65 10.72 -2.34
C ASN A 79 9.53 10.58 -3.59
N LEU A 80 10.87 10.65 -3.43
CA LEU A 80 11.84 10.58 -4.53
C LEU A 80 12.08 9.14 -5.00
N ARG A 81 11.58 8.15 -4.27
CA ARG A 81 11.82 6.71 -4.46
C ARG A 81 13.29 6.34 -4.22
N GLY A 82 13.94 7.13 -3.37
CA GLY A 82 15.29 6.87 -2.89
C GLY A 82 15.32 5.81 -1.79
N PRO A 83 16.53 5.45 -1.34
CA PRO A 83 16.73 4.48 -0.26
C PRO A 83 16.47 5.06 1.14
N ASP A 84 16.06 6.32 1.26
CA ASP A 84 15.90 7.00 2.54
C ASP A 84 14.65 6.49 3.26
N ILE A 85 14.89 5.49 4.11
CA ILE A 85 13.87 4.78 4.87
C ILE A 85 14.23 4.82 6.35
N ASN A 86 13.26 5.15 7.20
CA ASN A 86 13.38 5.03 8.64
C ASN A 86 12.31 4.07 9.17
N LEU A 87 12.77 2.93 9.67
CA LEU A 87 11.91 1.92 10.32
C LEU A 87 12.40 1.61 11.73
N ASN A 88 13.12 2.56 12.36
CA ASN A 88 13.47 2.44 13.76
C ASN A 88 12.21 2.33 14.64
N PRO A 89 12.24 1.53 15.70
CA PRO A 89 11.08 1.30 16.57
C PRO A 89 10.45 2.60 17.08
N SER A 90 11.25 3.55 17.56
CA SER A 90 10.75 4.84 18.06
C SER A 90 10.08 5.68 16.96
N PHE A 91 10.59 5.64 15.72
CA PHE A 91 9.95 6.32 14.60
C PHE A 91 8.59 5.70 14.25
N VAL A 92 8.50 4.37 14.24
CA VAL A 92 7.25 3.65 13.95
C VAL A 92 6.21 3.92 15.03
N LEU A 93 6.60 3.93 16.31
CA LEU A 93 5.71 4.31 17.42
C LEU A 93 5.21 5.74 17.27
N MET A 94 6.11 6.69 17.07
CA MET A 94 5.78 8.10 16.90
C MET A 94 4.81 8.32 15.72
N MET A 95 5.05 7.67 14.57
CA MET A 95 4.18 7.79 13.40
C MET A 95 2.82 7.12 13.63
N GLY A 96 2.78 5.99 14.33
CA GLY A 96 1.54 5.34 14.71
C GLY A 96 0.66 6.24 15.59
N GLU A 97 1.25 6.84 16.61
CA GLU A 97 0.55 7.78 17.50
C GLU A 97 0.13 9.07 16.78
N GLU A 98 0.99 9.60 15.87
CA GLU A 98 0.61 10.75 15.04
C GLU A 98 -0.62 10.42 14.20
N TYR A 99 -0.65 9.28 13.53
CA TYR A 99 -1.78 8.90 12.69
C TYR A 99 -3.04 8.58 13.49
N LEU A 100 -2.92 8.04 14.68
CA LEU A 100 -4.05 7.89 15.60
C LEU A 100 -4.63 9.25 16.00
N ARG A 101 -3.78 10.23 16.28
CA ARG A 101 -4.20 11.61 16.58
C ARG A 101 -4.86 12.29 15.38
N LEU A 102 -4.38 12.05 14.15
CA LEU A 102 -4.90 12.67 12.93
C LEU A 102 -6.20 12.03 12.45
N PHE A 103 -6.26 10.71 12.41
CA PHE A 103 -7.34 9.93 11.80
C PHE A 103 -8.28 9.25 12.80
N GLY A 104 -7.89 9.20 14.08
CA GLY A 104 -8.69 8.59 15.14
C GLY A 104 -9.04 7.13 14.82
N GLN A 105 -10.29 6.78 15.06
CA GLN A 105 -10.82 5.42 14.82
C GLN A 105 -10.87 5.01 13.34
N ASN A 106 -10.66 5.94 12.40
CA ASN A 106 -10.54 5.60 10.98
C ASN A 106 -9.25 4.85 10.67
N LEU A 107 -8.18 5.02 11.46
CA LEU A 107 -6.93 4.28 11.27
C LEU A 107 -7.12 2.84 11.71
N GLN A 108 -6.97 1.89 10.78
CA GLN A 108 -7.10 0.47 11.07
C GLN A 108 -5.78 -0.28 10.96
N THR A 109 -4.95 0.08 9.99
CA THR A 109 -3.69 -0.63 9.70
C THR A 109 -2.54 0.35 9.62
N LEU A 110 -1.45 0.06 10.36
CA LEU A 110 -0.15 0.71 10.15
C LEU A 110 0.78 -0.29 9.45
N MET A 111 1.33 0.14 8.31
CA MET A 111 2.07 -0.74 7.43
C MET A 111 3.51 -0.24 7.23
N LEU A 112 4.50 -1.11 7.39
CA LEU A 112 5.89 -0.83 7.02
C LEU A 112 6.02 -0.82 5.50
N HIS A 113 6.76 0.16 4.97
CA HIS A 113 6.84 0.42 3.53
C HIS A 113 8.29 0.39 3.04
N TRP A 114 8.57 -0.51 2.07
CA TRP A 114 9.85 -0.63 1.37
C TRP A 114 11.04 -1.00 2.25
N ASP A 115 10.89 -1.98 3.12
CA ASP A 115 11.98 -2.46 3.94
C ASP A 115 12.93 -3.39 3.16
N ASN A 116 14.18 -2.98 3.05
CA ASN A 116 15.25 -3.73 2.38
C ASN A 116 16.21 -4.42 3.37
N ARG A 117 15.93 -4.36 4.68
CA ARG A 117 16.75 -5.02 5.71
C ARG A 117 16.60 -6.53 5.63
N ASP A 118 17.71 -7.23 5.84
CA ASP A 118 17.81 -8.70 5.91
C ASP A 118 18.15 -9.21 7.34
N SER A 119 18.47 -8.30 8.27
CA SER A 119 18.75 -8.60 9.67
C SER A 119 17.47 -8.89 10.45
N ALA A 120 17.25 -10.14 10.83
CA ALA A 120 16.08 -10.51 11.64
C ALA A 120 16.04 -9.80 12.99
N SER A 121 17.18 -9.49 13.61
CA SER A 121 17.23 -8.76 14.88
C SER A 121 16.73 -7.32 14.75
N ASP A 122 17.13 -6.61 13.69
CA ASP A 122 16.73 -5.23 13.44
C ASP A 122 15.24 -5.15 13.06
N ILE A 123 14.80 -6.09 12.23
CA ILE A 123 13.39 -6.24 11.87
C ILE A 123 12.56 -6.54 13.13
N ARG A 124 13.01 -7.46 13.99
CA ARG A 124 12.33 -7.82 15.24
C ARG A 124 12.07 -6.61 16.13
N ALA A 125 13.04 -5.72 16.31
CA ALA A 125 12.86 -4.50 17.09
C ALA A 125 11.73 -3.62 16.53
N THR A 126 11.66 -3.49 15.20
CA THR A 126 10.55 -2.77 14.52
C THR A 126 9.21 -3.49 14.70
N LEU A 127 9.18 -4.81 14.60
CA LEU A 127 7.96 -5.60 14.80
C LEU A 127 7.44 -5.50 16.25
N GLN A 128 8.32 -5.36 17.24
CA GLN A 128 7.91 -5.08 18.63
C GLN A 128 7.18 -3.74 18.76
N ALA A 129 7.59 -2.72 18.01
CA ALA A 129 6.86 -1.46 17.96
C ALA A 129 5.45 -1.62 17.35
N LEU A 130 5.32 -2.41 16.29
CA LEU A 130 4.00 -2.74 15.73
C LEU A 130 3.14 -3.56 16.70
N LEU A 131 3.74 -4.50 17.45
CA LEU A 131 3.05 -5.26 18.49
C LEU A 131 2.52 -4.32 19.58
N THR A 132 3.35 -3.38 20.06
CA THR A 132 2.94 -2.38 21.04
C THR A 132 1.73 -1.57 20.55
N LEU A 133 1.77 -1.07 19.29
CA LEU A 133 0.65 -0.33 18.70
C LEU A 133 -0.62 -1.18 18.55
N ARG A 134 -0.46 -2.47 18.24
CA ARG A 134 -1.58 -3.41 18.19
C ARG A 134 -2.19 -3.63 19.57
N GLU A 135 -1.38 -3.86 20.60
CA GLU A 135 -1.85 -4.14 21.96
C GLU A 135 -2.50 -2.92 22.60
N GLN A 136 -1.94 -1.74 22.39
CA GLN A 136 -2.43 -0.51 23.02
C GLN A 136 -3.62 0.09 22.30
N TYR A 137 -3.65 0.03 20.96
CA TYR A 137 -4.61 0.78 20.13
C TYR A 137 -5.41 -0.08 19.16
N GLY A 138 -5.15 -1.39 19.09
CA GLY A 138 -5.85 -2.29 18.19
C GLY A 138 -5.42 -2.15 16.72
N LEU A 139 -4.30 -1.46 16.43
CA LEU A 139 -3.84 -1.29 15.06
C LEU A 139 -3.38 -2.62 14.45
N GLN A 140 -3.88 -2.95 13.28
CA GLN A 140 -3.45 -4.12 12.53
C GLN A 140 -2.06 -3.87 11.93
N PRO A 141 -1.05 -4.73 12.18
CA PRO A 141 0.24 -4.65 11.52
C PRO A 141 0.14 -4.93 10.03
N GLY A 142 0.95 -4.22 9.23
CA GLY A 142 1.01 -4.45 7.80
C GLY A 142 2.41 -4.33 7.21
N LEU A 143 2.59 -4.86 5.99
CA LEU A 143 3.84 -4.88 5.25
C LEU A 143 3.59 -4.59 3.77
N SER A 144 4.43 -3.77 3.16
CA SER A 144 4.36 -3.48 1.71
C SER A 144 5.77 -3.26 1.13
N GLY A 145 6.09 -3.98 0.05
CA GLY A 145 7.39 -3.83 -0.62
C GLY A 145 8.57 -4.32 0.22
N ILE A 146 8.41 -5.46 0.89
CA ILE A 146 9.45 -6.08 1.72
C ILE A 146 10.42 -6.85 0.83
N ALA A 147 11.73 -6.59 0.95
CA ALA A 147 12.76 -7.25 0.14
C ALA A 147 13.11 -8.66 0.64
N HIS A 148 13.02 -8.92 1.96
CA HIS A 148 13.46 -10.17 2.57
C HIS A 148 12.37 -10.83 3.43
N PRO A 149 11.32 -11.44 2.85
CA PRO A 149 10.22 -12.06 3.61
C PRO A 149 10.66 -13.14 4.61
N SER A 150 11.71 -13.92 4.29
CA SER A 150 12.25 -14.94 5.21
C SER A 150 12.83 -14.33 6.49
N ALA A 151 13.45 -13.14 6.40
CA ALA A 151 13.94 -12.43 7.59
C ALA A 151 12.79 -11.96 8.48
N TYR A 152 11.67 -11.58 7.88
CA TYR A 152 10.44 -11.24 8.61
C TYR A 152 9.83 -12.45 9.32
N VAL A 153 9.84 -13.64 8.68
CA VAL A 153 9.41 -14.89 9.32
C VAL A 153 10.25 -15.18 10.57
N ALA A 154 11.58 -15.11 10.43
CA ALA A 154 12.49 -15.32 11.55
C ALA A 154 12.31 -14.27 12.66
N ALA A 155 12.16 -13.00 12.30
CA ALA A 155 11.94 -11.91 13.23
C ALA A 155 10.61 -12.01 14.02
N ASN A 156 9.60 -12.60 13.39
CA ASN A 156 8.24 -12.74 13.93
C ASN A 156 8.01 -14.03 14.72
N ALA A 157 8.97 -14.96 14.77
CA ALA A 157 8.77 -16.32 15.29
C ALA A 157 8.13 -16.36 16.69
N ASP A 158 8.55 -15.47 17.60
CA ASP A 158 8.02 -15.40 18.97
C ASP A 158 6.98 -14.28 19.17
N LEU A 159 6.79 -13.40 18.20
CA LEU A 159 5.85 -12.27 18.30
C LEU A 159 4.44 -12.65 17.87
N GLY A 160 4.31 -13.63 16.97
CA GLY A 160 3.02 -14.15 16.51
C GLY A 160 2.14 -13.10 15.83
N LEU A 161 2.75 -12.15 15.11
CA LEU A 161 1.99 -11.13 14.39
C LEU A 161 1.43 -11.70 13.09
N ASP A 162 0.15 -11.47 12.84
CA ASP A 162 -0.47 -11.63 11.54
C ASP A 162 -0.49 -10.29 10.82
N PHE A 163 -0.09 -10.29 9.55
CA PHE A 163 0.07 -9.06 8.77
C PHE A 163 -0.97 -8.92 7.66
N ASN A 164 -1.35 -7.68 7.41
CA ASN A 164 -1.90 -7.27 6.12
C ASN A 164 -0.73 -7.02 5.17
N ILE A 165 -0.58 -7.79 4.10
CA ILE A 165 0.55 -7.72 3.17
C ILE A 165 0.09 -7.20 1.82
N GLN A 166 0.64 -6.07 1.39
CA GLN A 166 0.41 -5.55 0.05
C GLN A 166 1.54 -5.96 -0.89
N LEU A 167 1.17 -6.54 -2.02
CA LEU A 167 2.09 -6.97 -3.06
C LEU A 167 1.57 -6.64 -4.46
N LYS A 168 2.49 -6.49 -5.40
CA LYS A 168 2.13 -6.30 -6.79
C LYS A 168 1.65 -7.60 -7.39
N HIS A 169 0.42 -7.60 -7.85
CA HIS A 169 -0.16 -8.77 -8.49
C HIS A 169 -1.22 -8.34 -9.51
N ASN A 170 -1.03 -8.74 -10.74
CA ASN A 170 -1.96 -8.52 -11.84
C ASN A 170 -1.75 -9.58 -12.91
N VAL A 171 -2.49 -9.51 -14.00
CA VAL A 171 -2.42 -10.48 -15.12
C VAL A 171 -1.06 -10.55 -15.82
N PHE A 172 -0.20 -9.52 -15.66
CA PHE A 172 1.10 -9.44 -16.34
C PHE A 172 2.26 -9.83 -15.43
N GLN A 173 2.14 -9.61 -14.13
CA GLN A 173 3.21 -9.90 -13.17
C GLN A 173 2.66 -10.15 -11.77
N SER A 174 3.34 -11.03 -11.04
CA SER A 174 3.00 -11.36 -9.68
C SER A 174 4.24 -11.43 -8.80
N GLN A 175 4.17 -10.81 -7.64
CA GLN A 175 5.15 -10.97 -6.56
C GLN A 175 4.69 -11.98 -5.51
N LEU A 176 3.62 -12.75 -5.76
CA LEU A 176 3.05 -13.65 -4.75
C LEU A 176 4.05 -14.72 -4.30
N SER A 177 4.81 -15.32 -5.23
CA SER A 177 5.84 -16.32 -4.90
C SER A 177 7.01 -15.77 -4.07
N HIS A 178 7.31 -14.47 -4.19
CA HIS A 178 8.29 -13.82 -3.33
C HIS A 178 7.92 -13.91 -1.84
N TYR A 179 6.63 -13.94 -1.54
CA TYR A 179 6.10 -14.05 -0.18
C TYR A 179 5.78 -15.48 0.27
N ASP A 180 6.20 -16.52 -0.46
CA ASP A 180 5.97 -17.91 -0.06
C ASP A 180 6.45 -18.26 1.36
N PRO A 181 7.59 -17.75 1.86
CA PRO A 181 7.99 -17.96 3.25
C PRO A 181 6.94 -17.48 4.26
N MET A 182 6.32 -16.32 4.01
CA MET A 182 5.28 -15.79 4.89
C MET A 182 3.95 -16.53 4.72
N ARG A 183 3.61 -16.95 3.50
CA ARG A 183 2.41 -17.76 3.25
C ARG A 183 2.43 -19.09 4.01
N ALA A 184 3.62 -19.66 4.21
CA ALA A 184 3.81 -20.89 4.95
C ALA A 184 3.85 -20.69 6.48
N ALA A 185 4.13 -19.48 6.98
CA ALA A 185 4.49 -19.23 8.37
C ALA A 185 3.37 -18.61 9.24
N GLY A 186 2.22 -18.21 8.67
CA GLY A 186 1.17 -17.54 9.45
C GLY A 186 -0.12 -17.31 8.67
N GLN A 187 -1.10 -16.71 9.36
CA GLN A 187 -2.40 -16.40 8.78
C GLN A 187 -2.44 -14.95 8.29
N HIS A 188 -1.56 -14.63 7.34
CA HIS A 188 -1.48 -13.30 6.76
C HIS A 188 -2.59 -13.06 5.72
N ARG A 189 -3.00 -11.81 5.57
CA ARG A 189 -3.94 -11.38 4.51
C ARG A 189 -3.18 -10.68 3.40
N PHE A 190 -3.39 -11.12 2.17
CA PHE A 190 -2.71 -10.58 1.00
C PHE A 190 -3.63 -9.67 0.21
N PHE A 191 -3.12 -8.47 -0.14
CA PHE A 191 -3.81 -7.46 -0.91
C PHE A 191 -3.02 -7.15 -2.18
N ALA A 192 -3.65 -7.35 -3.33
CA ALA A 192 -3.05 -7.04 -4.61
C ALA A 192 -3.13 -5.54 -4.90
N TYR A 193 -2.01 -4.92 -5.30
CA TYR A 193 -2.04 -3.59 -5.90
C TYR A 193 -1.58 -3.63 -7.35
N GLY A 194 -1.87 -2.56 -8.09
CA GLY A 194 -1.56 -2.46 -9.51
C GLY A 194 -2.36 -3.44 -10.37
N ILE A 195 -3.55 -3.84 -9.91
CA ILE A 195 -4.42 -4.83 -10.55
C ILE A 195 -4.78 -4.47 -12.00
N ASN A 196 -4.90 -3.18 -12.30
CA ASN A 196 -5.20 -2.68 -13.63
C ASN A 196 -3.95 -2.51 -14.52
N GLY A 197 -2.75 -2.87 -14.05
CA GLY A 197 -1.50 -2.71 -14.79
C GLY A 197 -1.20 -1.28 -15.27
N GLY A 198 -1.89 -0.26 -14.74
CA GLY A 198 -1.84 1.14 -15.19
C GLY A 198 -3.00 1.52 -16.12
N GLY A 199 -4.06 0.72 -16.14
CA GLY A 199 -5.25 0.91 -16.95
C GLY A 199 -5.21 0.03 -18.21
N VAL A 200 -5.73 -1.20 -18.10
CA VAL A 200 -5.90 -2.07 -19.28
C VAL A 200 -6.95 -1.46 -20.18
N LYS A 201 -6.53 -0.93 -21.33
CA LYS A 201 -7.41 -0.40 -22.37
C LYS A 201 -7.68 -1.51 -23.38
N LEU A 202 -8.81 -2.19 -23.27
CA LEU A 202 -9.15 -3.33 -24.13
C LEU A 202 -9.15 -2.99 -25.65
N ALA A 203 -9.37 -1.72 -25.99
CA ALA A 203 -9.37 -1.24 -27.39
C ALA A 203 -7.98 -0.80 -27.89
N SER A 204 -6.94 -0.79 -27.03
CA SER A 204 -5.60 -0.32 -27.42
C SER A 204 -4.79 -1.43 -28.09
N ASP A 205 -3.96 -1.05 -29.03
CA ASP A 205 -2.92 -1.91 -29.61
C ASP A 205 -1.68 -1.89 -28.71
N TYR A 206 -1.52 -2.89 -27.89
CA TYR A 206 -0.42 -3.01 -26.92
C TYR A 206 0.92 -3.41 -27.57
N SER A 207 0.93 -3.75 -28.86
CA SER A 207 2.19 -3.94 -29.59
C SER A 207 2.98 -2.64 -29.75
N VAL A 208 2.29 -1.50 -29.64
CA VAL A 208 2.84 -0.14 -29.80
C VAL A 208 2.82 0.67 -28.49
N ASP A 209 2.07 0.25 -27.47
CA ASP A 209 1.95 1.00 -26.22
C ASP A 209 3.16 0.77 -25.29
N SER A 210 4.09 1.72 -25.35
CA SER A 210 5.31 1.73 -24.55
C SER A 210 5.08 1.72 -23.02
N THR A 211 3.89 2.05 -22.54
CA THR A 211 3.58 2.14 -21.10
C THR A 211 3.63 0.76 -20.44
N TYR A 212 3.24 -0.29 -21.15
CA TYR A 212 3.34 -1.67 -20.65
C TYR A 212 4.73 -2.25 -20.84
N LEU A 213 5.43 -1.91 -21.90
CA LEU A 213 6.79 -2.36 -22.20
C LEU A 213 7.78 -1.83 -21.15
N THR A 214 7.62 -0.59 -20.70
CA THR A 214 8.46 0.02 -19.66
C THR A 214 8.26 -0.59 -18.26
N ARG A 215 7.22 -1.41 -18.07
CA ARG A 215 6.92 -2.09 -16.79
C ARG A 215 7.30 -3.58 -16.79
N GLY A 216 8.08 -4.03 -17.75
CA GLY A 216 8.64 -5.38 -17.80
C GLY A 216 7.77 -6.42 -18.52
N GLY A 217 6.69 -6.01 -19.18
CA GLY A 217 5.92 -6.89 -20.07
C GLY A 217 6.62 -7.06 -21.42
N GLN A 218 6.67 -8.29 -21.95
CA GLN A 218 7.02 -8.51 -23.35
C GLN A 218 5.76 -8.25 -24.23
N PRO A 219 5.90 -7.57 -25.39
CA PRO A 219 4.74 -7.19 -26.23
C PRO A 219 3.81 -8.36 -26.55
N GLU A 220 4.41 -9.51 -26.89
CA GLU A 220 3.67 -10.72 -27.26
C GLU A 220 2.87 -11.31 -26.08
N GLN A 221 3.44 -11.29 -24.86
CA GLN A 221 2.76 -11.74 -23.65
C GLN A 221 1.59 -10.81 -23.30
N VAL A 222 1.81 -9.50 -23.41
CA VAL A 222 0.77 -8.50 -23.12
C VAL A 222 -0.38 -8.63 -24.11
N ALA A 223 -0.11 -8.77 -25.39
CA ALA A 223 -1.14 -8.94 -26.43
C ALA A 223 -1.97 -10.22 -26.21
N GLY A 224 -1.32 -11.34 -25.90
CA GLY A 224 -2.00 -12.60 -25.59
C GLY A 224 -2.90 -12.52 -24.36
N GLN A 225 -2.44 -11.87 -23.30
CA GLN A 225 -3.22 -11.70 -22.06
C GLN A 225 -4.39 -10.73 -22.24
N VAL A 226 -4.22 -9.65 -23.03
CA VAL A 226 -5.32 -8.74 -23.36
C VAL A 226 -6.36 -9.44 -24.23
N GLN A 227 -5.93 -10.27 -25.19
CA GLN A 227 -6.87 -11.08 -25.98
C GLN A 227 -7.65 -12.04 -25.11
N HIS A 228 -6.98 -12.75 -24.19
CA HIS A 228 -7.65 -13.62 -23.22
C HIS A 228 -8.68 -12.87 -22.36
N LEU A 229 -8.39 -11.66 -21.91
CA LEU A 229 -9.35 -10.82 -21.17
C LEU A 229 -10.54 -10.40 -22.03
N ARG A 230 -10.30 -10.08 -23.33
CA ARG A 230 -11.39 -9.77 -24.29
C ARG A 230 -12.33 -10.96 -24.49
N ASP A 231 -11.76 -12.17 -24.55
CA ASP A 231 -12.52 -13.39 -24.78
C ASP A 231 -13.37 -13.81 -23.56
N MET A 232 -13.06 -13.26 -22.36
CA MET A 232 -13.82 -13.51 -21.13
C MET A 232 -14.95 -12.49 -20.87
N LEU A 233 -15.00 -11.38 -21.59
CA LEU A 233 -15.98 -10.30 -21.45
C LEU A 233 -17.06 -10.38 -22.53
#